data_1ffd88c413f43eec4e6ca6a00312d5be
#
_entry.id   1ffd88c413f43eec4e6ca6a00312d5be
#
_cell.length_a   1.000
_cell.length_b   1.000
_cell.length_c   1.000
_cell.angle_alpha   90.00
_cell.angle_beta   90.00
_cell.angle_gamma   90.00
#
_symmetry.space_group_name_H-M   'P 1'
#
loop_
_entity.id
_entity.type
_entity.pdbx_description
1 polymer ?
#
loop_
_entity_poly.entity_id
_entity_poly.type
_entity_poly.pdbx_seq_one_letter_code
_entity_poly.pdbx_strand_id
1 'polypeptide(L)'
;MTPTPAGPWLLRASDLHKSFGATTALVGAGVAVRAGEVLAVMGPSGSGKSTLMHCLAGIITPDSGEVLFSDRSVTTMNDSERSALRRRDFGFVFQFGHLIPELNCLENIALPLRLGGLRRGPAESRAREWLQRLQVDDVADRRPGEISGGQGQRVAIGRALVTEPRVIFADEPTGALDTHNGERVMELLTEAARSSGAAVVLVTHEARVAAYSDREVTVRDGQVRDTSVLA
;
A
#
# COMPACT_ATOMS: atom_id res chain seq x y z
N MET A 1 18.44 -10.95 12.34
CA MET A 1 17.12 -11.59 12.27
C MET A 1 16.18 -10.84 13.20
N THR A 2 15.34 -9.99 12.67
CA THR A 2 14.25 -9.36 13.43
C THR A 2 13.21 -10.45 13.74
N PRO A 3 12.75 -10.60 14.98
CA PRO A 3 11.77 -11.62 15.31
C PRO A 3 10.48 -11.34 14.55
N THR A 4 9.97 -12.36 13.87
CA THR A 4 8.62 -12.31 13.23
C THR A 4 7.61 -11.88 14.29
N PRO A 5 6.78 -10.85 14.04
CA PRO A 5 5.82 -10.38 15.03
C PRO A 5 4.87 -11.52 15.43
N ALA A 6 4.85 -11.84 16.72
CA ALA A 6 3.96 -12.84 17.29
C ALA A 6 2.60 -12.20 17.57
N GLY A 7 1.66 -12.30 16.62
CA GLY A 7 0.30 -11.75 16.77
C GLY A 7 -0.67 -12.36 15.76
N PRO A 8 -1.99 -12.14 15.92
CA PRO A 8 -2.98 -12.61 14.97
C PRO A 8 -2.78 -11.96 13.60
N TRP A 9 -3.22 -12.66 12.56
CA TRP A 9 -3.20 -12.14 11.21
C TRP A 9 -4.15 -10.94 11.07
N LEU A 10 -3.63 -9.83 10.55
CA LEU A 10 -4.43 -8.62 10.31
C LEU A 10 -5.18 -8.71 8.97
N LEU A 11 -4.49 -9.15 7.93
CA LEU A 11 -5.03 -9.34 6.59
C LEU A 11 -4.58 -10.72 6.09
N ARG A 12 -5.52 -11.52 5.60
CA ARG A 12 -5.24 -12.87 5.10
C ARG A 12 -6.04 -13.15 3.85
N ALA A 13 -5.40 -13.76 2.87
CA ALA A 13 -6.03 -14.34 1.68
C ALA A 13 -5.78 -15.83 1.64
N SER A 14 -6.76 -16.60 1.21
CA SER A 14 -6.67 -18.05 1.02
C SER A 14 -7.35 -18.46 -0.27
N ASP A 15 -6.64 -19.31 -1.03
CA ASP A 15 -7.12 -19.95 -2.26
C ASP A 15 -7.72 -18.99 -3.28
N LEU A 16 -7.07 -17.84 -3.50
CA LEU A 16 -7.57 -16.83 -4.43
C LEU A 16 -7.36 -17.28 -5.87
N HIS A 17 -8.45 -17.28 -6.63
CA HIS A 17 -8.44 -17.42 -8.09
C HIS A 17 -8.98 -16.16 -8.74
N LYS A 18 -8.33 -15.73 -9.85
CA LYS A 18 -8.77 -14.58 -10.63
C LYS A 18 -8.36 -14.72 -12.09
N SER A 19 -9.33 -14.54 -12.99
CA SER A 19 -9.10 -14.50 -14.42
C SER A 19 -9.69 -13.22 -15.04
N PHE A 20 -9.07 -12.74 -16.11
CA PHE A 20 -9.52 -11.64 -16.94
C PHE A 20 -9.67 -12.16 -18.37
N GLY A 21 -10.89 -12.51 -18.75
CA GLY A 21 -11.14 -13.21 -20.01
C GLY A 21 -10.37 -14.54 -20.07
N ALA A 22 -9.50 -14.71 -21.06
CA ALA A 22 -8.68 -15.92 -21.23
C ALA A 22 -7.39 -15.93 -20.37
N THR A 23 -7.05 -14.82 -19.70
CA THR A 23 -5.82 -14.71 -18.93
C THR A 23 -6.08 -15.00 -17.45
N THR A 24 -5.51 -16.08 -16.93
CA THR A 24 -5.55 -16.40 -15.51
C THR A 24 -4.44 -15.64 -14.78
N ALA A 25 -4.82 -14.80 -13.82
CA ALA A 25 -3.90 -13.95 -13.06
C ALA A 25 -3.55 -14.52 -11.68
N LEU A 26 -4.48 -15.25 -11.03
CA LEU A 26 -4.23 -15.92 -9.74
C LEU A 26 -4.75 -17.35 -9.79
N VAL A 27 -3.99 -18.28 -9.19
CA VAL A 27 -4.26 -19.73 -9.15
C VAL A 27 -3.99 -20.24 -7.75
N GLY A 28 -5.01 -20.25 -6.88
CA GLY A 28 -4.89 -20.72 -5.49
C GLY A 28 -3.95 -19.85 -4.65
N ALA A 29 -3.87 -18.54 -4.94
CA ALA A 29 -2.96 -17.63 -4.25
C ALA A 29 -3.38 -17.44 -2.78
N GLY A 30 -2.45 -17.59 -1.85
CA GLY A 30 -2.65 -17.35 -0.43
C GLY A 30 -1.50 -16.55 0.17
N VAL A 31 -1.83 -15.58 1.04
CA VAL A 31 -0.86 -14.76 1.75
C VAL A 31 -1.49 -14.16 3.00
N ALA A 32 -0.69 -13.94 4.03
CA ALA A 32 -1.17 -13.28 5.24
C ALA A 32 -0.13 -12.28 5.74
N VAL A 33 -0.58 -11.19 6.37
CA VAL A 33 0.27 -10.16 6.98
C VAL A 33 -0.24 -9.83 8.38
N ARG A 34 0.68 -9.59 9.32
CA ARG A 34 0.38 -9.19 10.70
C ARG A 34 0.39 -7.67 10.85
N ALA A 35 -0.20 -7.17 11.92
CA ALA A 35 -0.07 -5.76 12.28
C ALA A 35 1.40 -5.39 12.47
N GLY A 36 1.82 -4.25 11.91
CA GLY A 36 3.20 -3.76 11.97
C GLY A 36 4.21 -4.51 11.11
N GLU A 37 3.81 -5.56 10.39
CA GLU A 37 4.68 -6.32 9.49
C GLU A 37 4.81 -5.60 8.14
N VAL A 38 6.02 -5.55 7.61
CA VAL A 38 6.30 -5.17 6.23
C VAL A 38 6.52 -6.45 5.41
N LEU A 39 5.57 -6.78 4.55
CA LEU A 39 5.60 -7.95 3.68
C LEU A 39 5.94 -7.54 2.25
N ALA A 40 7.03 -8.04 1.70
CA ALA A 40 7.34 -7.89 0.27
C ALA A 40 6.68 -8.99 -0.56
N VAL A 41 6.02 -8.58 -1.63
CA VAL A 41 5.44 -9.46 -2.66
C VAL A 41 6.27 -9.31 -3.93
N MET A 42 7.15 -10.27 -4.16
CA MET A 42 8.13 -10.29 -5.23
C MET A 42 7.64 -11.09 -6.45
N GLY A 43 8.30 -10.92 -7.60
CA GLY A 43 8.06 -11.73 -8.79
C GLY A 43 8.19 -10.94 -10.09
N PRO A 44 8.26 -11.63 -11.25
CA PRO A 44 8.40 -10.97 -12.55
C PRO A 44 7.14 -10.17 -12.94
N SER A 45 7.27 -9.27 -13.93
CA SER A 45 6.11 -8.57 -14.50
C SER A 45 5.09 -9.57 -15.04
N GLY A 46 3.80 -9.28 -14.83
CA GLY A 46 2.72 -10.16 -15.27
C GLY A 46 2.47 -11.40 -14.41
N SER A 47 3.21 -11.62 -13.31
CA SER A 47 3.04 -12.82 -12.47
C SER A 47 1.78 -12.83 -11.58
N GLY A 48 1.04 -11.70 -11.49
CA GLY A 48 -0.18 -11.59 -10.68
C GLY A 48 -0.04 -10.75 -9.40
N LYS A 49 1.13 -10.12 -9.12
CA LYS A 49 1.38 -9.34 -7.88
C LYS A 49 0.37 -8.21 -7.65
N SER A 50 0.18 -7.33 -8.63
CA SER A 50 -0.78 -6.21 -8.51
C SER A 50 -2.23 -6.73 -8.43
N THR A 51 -2.54 -7.85 -9.11
CA THR A 51 -3.87 -8.50 -8.99
C THR A 51 -4.09 -9.02 -7.58
N LEU A 52 -3.09 -9.69 -6.99
CA LEU A 52 -3.13 -10.16 -5.59
C LEU A 52 -3.34 -8.97 -4.64
N MET A 53 -2.53 -7.92 -4.77
CA MET A 53 -2.67 -6.70 -3.96
C MET A 53 -4.06 -6.07 -4.10
N HIS A 54 -4.59 -5.97 -5.31
CA HIS A 54 -5.93 -5.42 -5.55
C HIS A 54 -7.05 -6.29 -4.97
N CYS A 55 -6.90 -7.62 -4.96
CA CYS A 55 -7.83 -8.51 -4.26
C CYS A 55 -7.76 -8.32 -2.74
N LEU A 56 -6.57 -8.26 -2.16
CA LEU A 56 -6.35 -7.98 -0.73
C LEU A 56 -6.98 -6.65 -0.30
N ALA A 57 -6.85 -5.63 -1.15
CA ALA A 57 -7.39 -4.29 -0.92
C ALA A 57 -8.90 -4.16 -1.19
N GLY A 58 -9.57 -5.23 -1.64
CA GLY A 58 -10.98 -5.21 -2.01
C GLY A 58 -11.30 -4.27 -3.18
N ILE A 59 -10.30 -3.98 -4.04
CA ILE A 59 -10.48 -3.22 -5.30
C ILE A 59 -11.06 -4.16 -6.37
N ILE A 60 -10.50 -5.38 -6.45
CA ILE A 60 -10.95 -6.43 -7.34
C ILE A 60 -11.55 -7.57 -6.50
N THR A 61 -12.72 -8.05 -6.88
CA THR A 61 -13.29 -9.25 -6.28
C THR A 61 -12.68 -10.48 -6.97
N PRO A 62 -12.10 -11.44 -6.23
CA PRO A 62 -11.63 -12.69 -6.80
C PRO A 62 -12.82 -13.52 -7.33
N ASP A 63 -12.55 -14.45 -8.24
CA ASP A 63 -13.56 -15.35 -8.79
C ASP A 63 -13.90 -16.46 -7.78
N SER A 64 -12.92 -16.88 -6.95
CA SER A 64 -13.09 -17.74 -5.79
C SER A 64 -11.99 -17.52 -4.75
N GLY A 65 -12.15 -18.11 -3.58
CA GLY A 65 -11.28 -17.89 -2.42
C GLY A 65 -11.79 -16.78 -1.50
N GLU A 66 -11.02 -16.47 -0.46
CA GLU A 66 -11.45 -15.54 0.58
C GLU A 66 -10.34 -14.56 0.96
N VAL A 67 -10.75 -13.32 1.24
CA VAL A 67 -9.91 -12.30 1.88
C VAL A 67 -10.55 -11.89 3.21
N LEU A 68 -9.80 -12.00 4.30
CA LEU A 68 -10.20 -11.60 5.65
C LEU A 68 -9.36 -10.43 6.13
N PHE A 69 -10.02 -9.39 6.63
CA PHE A 69 -9.40 -8.28 7.34
C PHE A 69 -9.94 -8.23 8.77
N SER A 70 -9.09 -8.49 9.77
CA SER A 70 -9.51 -8.61 11.19
C SER A 70 -10.75 -9.51 11.35
N ASP A 71 -10.69 -10.72 10.76
CA ASP A 71 -11.75 -11.74 10.77
C ASP A 71 -13.05 -11.36 10.04
N ARG A 72 -13.10 -10.19 9.36
CA ARG A 72 -14.22 -9.79 8.50
C ARG A 72 -13.91 -10.13 7.06
N SER A 73 -14.83 -10.84 6.39
CA SER A 73 -14.66 -11.21 4.97
C SER A 73 -14.83 -10.00 4.06
N VAL A 74 -13.73 -9.59 3.42
CA VAL A 74 -13.70 -8.51 2.41
C VAL A 74 -14.39 -8.96 1.12
N THR A 75 -14.30 -10.25 0.79
CA THR A 75 -14.88 -10.83 -0.43
C THR A 75 -16.41 -10.80 -0.44
N THR A 76 -17.04 -10.86 0.72
CA THR A 76 -18.51 -10.83 0.86
C THR A 76 -19.07 -9.41 1.03
N MET A 77 -18.22 -8.39 1.24
CA MET A 77 -18.63 -7.00 1.34
C MET A 77 -19.20 -6.48 0.02
N ASN A 78 -20.23 -5.65 0.08
CA ASN A 78 -20.69 -4.88 -1.06
C ASN A 78 -19.73 -3.70 -1.37
N ASP A 79 -19.94 -3.00 -2.51
CA ASP A 79 -19.03 -1.94 -2.97
C ASP A 79 -18.95 -0.75 -1.99
N SER A 80 -20.05 -0.42 -1.32
CA SER A 80 -20.08 0.66 -0.32
C SER A 80 -19.24 0.31 0.91
N GLU A 81 -19.36 -0.94 1.39
CA GLU A 81 -18.57 -1.44 2.52
C GLU A 81 -17.09 -1.51 2.21
N ARG A 82 -16.71 -2.04 1.03
CA ARG A 82 -15.32 -2.04 0.55
C ARG A 82 -14.76 -0.63 0.42
N SER A 83 -15.56 0.30 -0.11
CA SER A 83 -15.15 1.71 -0.22
C SER A 83 -14.97 2.37 1.14
N ALA A 84 -15.83 2.07 2.12
CA ALA A 84 -15.69 2.55 3.49
C ALA A 84 -14.44 1.98 4.16
N LEU A 85 -14.17 0.67 3.97
CA LEU A 85 -12.96 0.01 4.46
C LEU A 85 -11.69 0.66 3.90
N ARG A 86 -11.63 0.86 2.57
CA ARG A 86 -10.47 1.52 1.92
C ARG A 86 -10.24 2.94 2.44
N ARG A 87 -11.29 3.72 2.66
CA ARG A 87 -11.15 5.09 3.17
C ARG A 87 -10.66 5.16 4.62
N ARG A 88 -11.01 4.17 5.44
CA ARG A 88 -10.74 4.22 6.88
C ARG A 88 -9.49 3.46 7.27
N ASP A 89 -9.31 2.25 6.72
CA ASP A 89 -8.36 1.29 7.24
C ASP A 89 -7.18 1.02 6.26
N PHE A 90 -7.27 1.49 4.99
CA PHE A 90 -6.27 1.21 3.96
C PHE A 90 -5.66 2.49 3.38
N GLY A 91 -4.33 2.51 3.24
CA GLY A 91 -3.57 3.52 2.52
C GLY A 91 -2.99 2.96 1.22
N PHE A 92 -2.81 3.82 0.20
CA PHE A 92 -2.29 3.39 -1.10
C PHE A 92 -1.16 4.29 -1.57
N VAL A 93 -0.03 3.67 -1.94
CA VAL A 93 1.12 4.31 -2.59
C VAL A 93 1.38 3.60 -3.91
N PHE A 94 1.33 4.32 -5.02
CA PHE A 94 1.54 3.79 -6.37
C PHE A 94 2.85 4.30 -6.97
N GLN A 95 3.35 3.62 -7.99
CA GLN A 95 4.61 3.89 -8.68
C GLN A 95 4.80 5.35 -9.10
N PHE A 96 3.75 6.02 -9.60
CA PHE A 96 3.77 7.42 -10.04
C PHE A 96 3.08 8.37 -9.06
N GLY A 97 2.88 7.96 -7.80
CA GLY A 97 2.16 8.72 -6.79
C GLY A 97 0.67 8.89 -7.07
N HIS A 98 0.27 8.99 -8.32
CA HIS A 98 -1.12 9.23 -8.77
C HIS A 98 -1.79 10.37 -7.98
N LEU A 99 -1.08 11.49 -7.83
CA LEU A 99 -1.64 12.70 -7.25
C LEU A 99 -2.69 13.30 -8.19
N ILE A 100 -3.69 13.95 -7.62
CA ILE A 100 -4.73 14.64 -8.39
C ILE A 100 -4.13 15.96 -8.89
N PRO A 101 -4.01 16.16 -10.21
CA PRO A 101 -3.27 17.29 -10.77
C PRO A 101 -3.95 18.65 -10.54
N GLU A 102 -5.26 18.67 -10.32
CA GLU A 102 -6.03 19.90 -10.02
C GLU A 102 -5.86 20.38 -8.58
N LEU A 103 -5.40 19.53 -7.68
CA LEU A 103 -5.17 19.82 -6.27
C LEU A 103 -3.69 20.14 -6.02
N ASN A 104 -3.41 21.06 -5.08
CA ASN A 104 -2.05 21.24 -4.59
C ASN A 104 -1.61 20.07 -3.68
N CYS A 105 -0.35 20.05 -3.22
CA CYS A 105 0.19 18.96 -2.40
C CYS A 105 -0.53 18.84 -1.05
N LEU A 106 -0.85 19.95 -0.40
CA LEU A 106 -1.60 19.96 0.85
C LEU A 106 -3.00 19.37 0.67
N GLU A 107 -3.71 19.76 -0.37
CA GLU A 107 -5.05 19.28 -0.69
C GLU A 107 -5.04 17.80 -1.06
N ASN A 108 -4.01 17.32 -1.80
CA ASN A 108 -3.84 15.91 -2.10
C ASN A 108 -3.74 15.07 -0.83
N ILE A 109 -2.94 15.51 0.15
CA ILE A 109 -2.81 14.79 1.44
C ILE A 109 -4.10 14.90 2.26
N ALA A 110 -4.75 16.07 2.28
CA ALA A 110 -5.98 16.27 3.05
C ALA A 110 -7.20 15.53 2.48
N LEU A 111 -7.17 15.14 1.20
CA LEU A 111 -8.31 14.58 0.49
C LEU A 111 -8.95 13.35 1.16
N PRO A 112 -8.21 12.31 1.59
CA PRO A 112 -8.82 11.15 2.24
C PRO A 112 -9.59 11.53 3.52
N LEU A 113 -9.08 12.47 4.31
CA LEU A 113 -9.76 12.98 5.50
C LEU A 113 -11.05 13.73 5.12
N ARG A 114 -11.02 14.51 4.04
CA ARG A 114 -12.19 15.23 3.51
C ARG A 114 -13.27 14.26 3.03
N LEU A 115 -12.88 13.22 2.33
CA LEU A 115 -13.76 12.12 1.89
C LEU A 115 -14.33 11.33 3.09
N GLY A 116 -13.59 11.29 4.21
CA GLY A 116 -14.02 10.74 5.49
C GLY A 116 -14.95 11.66 6.29
N GLY A 117 -15.29 12.87 5.77
CA GLY A 117 -16.20 13.82 6.40
C GLY A 117 -15.54 14.86 7.32
N LEU A 118 -14.20 14.85 7.45
CA LEU A 118 -13.52 15.86 8.26
C LEU A 118 -13.62 17.25 7.60
N ARG A 119 -13.84 18.31 8.38
CA ARG A 119 -13.89 19.70 7.88
C ARG A 119 -12.52 20.12 7.32
N ARG A 120 -12.53 21.10 6.40
CA ARG A 120 -11.34 21.57 5.67
C ARG A 120 -10.18 21.94 6.61
N GLY A 121 -10.39 22.83 7.56
CA GLY A 121 -9.34 23.32 8.45
C GLY A 121 -8.61 22.19 9.21
N PRO A 122 -9.32 21.31 9.97
CA PRO A 122 -8.69 20.16 10.63
C PRO A 122 -8.01 19.18 9.67
N ALA A 123 -8.55 18.97 8.46
CA ALA A 123 -7.92 18.10 7.47
C ALA A 123 -6.60 18.68 6.96
N GLU A 124 -6.56 19.97 6.63
CA GLU A 124 -5.36 20.68 6.21
C GLU A 124 -4.30 20.76 7.33
N SER A 125 -4.73 20.93 8.60
CA SER A 125 -3.79 20.90 9.73
C SER A 125 -3.04 19.58 9.81
N ARG A 126 -3.75 18.45 9.77
CA ARG A 126 -3.12 17.11 9.76
C ARG A 126 -2.26 16.89 8.51
N ALA A 127 -2.71 17.38 7.34
CA ALA A 127 -1.93 17.28 6.12
C ALA A 127 -0.61 18.06 6.20
N ARG A 128 -0.58 19.25 6.85
CA ARG A 128 0.65 20.01 7.09
C ARG A 128 1.63 19.28 8.00
N GLU A 129 1.16 18.60 9.03
CA GLU A 129 2.01 17.77 9.88
C GLU A 129 2.70 16.66 9.08
N TRP A 130 1.98 16.02 8.15
CA TRP A 130 2.56 15.02 7.27
C TRP A 130 3.54 15.60 6.26
N LEU A 131 3.27 16.78 5.68
CA LEU A 131 4.23 17.48 4.81
C LEU A 131 5.56 17.73 5.53
N GLN A 132 5.51 18.20 6.79
CA GLN A 132 6.70 18.42 7.62
C GLN A 132 7.45 17.12 7.91
N ARG A 133 6.76 16.06 8.38
CA ARG A 133 7.36 14.75 8.64
C ARG A 133 8.06 14.16 7.42
N LEU A 134 7.49 14.38 6.24
CA LEU A 134 8.01 13.89 4.97
C LEU A 134 8.98 14.87 4.29
N GLN A 135 9.30 16.00 4.94
CA GLN A 135 10.25 17.01 4.44
C GLN A 135 9.89 17.53 3.04
N VAL A 136 8.62 17.90 2.85
CA VAL A 136 8.05 18.47 1.63
C VAL A 136 7.06 19.61 1.93
N ASP A 137 7.24 20.30 3.05
CA ASP A 137 6.40 21.42 3.45
C ASP A 137 6.62 22.66 2.55
N ASP A 138 7.80 22.78 1.94
CA ASP A 138 8.15 23.80 0.95
C ASP A 138 7.32 23.76 -0.34
N VAL A 139 6.68 22.61 -0.63
CA VAL A 139 5.84 22.44 -1.82
C VAL A 139 4.35 22.32 -1.51
N ALA A 140 3.92 22.66 -0.29
CA ALA A 140 2.54 22.52 0.17
C ALA A 140 1.50 23.10 -0.81
N ASP A 141 1.77 24.30 -1.32
CA ASP A 141 0.85 25.03 -2.19
C ASP A 141 1.11 24.78 -3.69
N ARG A 142 2.11 23.97 -4.06
CA ARG A 142 2.43 23.61 -5.45
C ARG A 142 1.54 22.45 -5.92
N ARG A 143 1.30 22.42 -7.23
CA ARG A 143 0.60 21.31 -7.90
C ARG A 143 1.58 20.20 -8.31
N PRO A 144 1.09 18.97 -8.54
CA PRO A 144 1.93 17.83 -8.91
C PRO A 144 2.85 18.06 -10.11
N GLY A 145 2.44 18.86 -11.09
CA GLY A 145 3.26 19.20 -12.26
C GLY A 145 4.41 20.19 -11.98
N GLU A 146 4.48 20.75 -10.77
CA GLU A 146 5.45 21.80 -10.37
C GLU A 146 6.51 21.27 -9.38
N ILE A 147 6.49 19.95 -9.10
CA ILE A 147 7.35 19.31 -8.10
C ILE A 147 8.14 18.15 -8.72
N SER A 148 9.25 17.76 -8.07
CA SER A 148 10.02 16.59 -8.51
C SER A 148 9.28 15.28 -8.24
N GLY A 149 9.66 14.22 -8.97
CA GLY A 149 9.09 12.88 -8.76
C GLY A 149 9.23 12.38 -7.32
N GLY A 150 10.39 12.62 -6.69
CA GLY A 150 10.63 12.24 -5.30
C GLY A 150 9.78 13.05 -4.30
N GLN A 151 9.54 14.35 -4.56
CA GLN A 151 8.60 15.15 -3.77
C GLN A 151 7.17 14.63 -3.94
N GLY A 152 6.75 14.36 -5.18
CA GLY A 152 5.44 13.81 -5.49
C GLY A 152 5.18 12.46 -4.79
N GLN A 153 6.19 11.59 -4.76
CA GLN A 153 6.07 10.30 -4.09
C GLN A 153 5.96 10.46 -2.56
N ARG A 154 6.71 11.39 -1.95
CA ARG A 154 6.58 11.71 -0.52
C ARG A 154 5.20 12.30 -0.20
N VAL A 155 4.65 13.15 -1.05
CA VAL A 155 3.25 13.64 -0.92
C VAL A 155 2.26 12.47 -1.02
N ALA A 156 2.45 11.51 -1.94
CA ALA A 156 1.61 10.33 -2.05
C ALA A 156 1.67 9.43 -0.79
N ILE A 157 2.85 9.30 -0.17
CA ILE A 157 2.99 8.63 1.14
C ILE A 157 2.19 9.37 2.21
N GLY A 158 2.29 10.70 2.29
CA GLY A 158 1.50 11.51 3.22
C GLY A 158 0.01 11.30 3.03
N ARG A 159 -0.46 11.27 1.79
CA ARG A 159 -1.86 10.98 1.46
C ARG A 159 -2.30 9.58 1.92
N ALA A 160 -1.42 8.59 1.79
CA ALA A 160 -1.71 7.23 2.22
C ALA A 160 -1.77 7.09 3.75
N LEU A 161 -0.98 7.88 4.48
CA LEU A 161 -0.80 7.76 5.93
C LEU A 161 -1.69 8.71 6.76
N VAL A 162 -2.23 9.78 6.17
CA VAL A 162 -2.97 10.84 6.88
C VAL A 162 -4.22 10.36 7.60
N THR A 163 -4.80 9.24 7.17
CA THR A 163 -5.95 8.59 7.82
C THR A 163 -5.56 7.61 8.92
N GLU A 164 -4.25 7.44 9.18
CA GLU A 164 -3.72 6.45 10.12
C GLU A 164 -4.21 5.03 9.79
N PRO A 165 -3.96 4.56 8.55
CA PRO A 165 -4.48 3.28 8.09
C PRO A 165 -3.86 2.12 8.86
N ARG A 166 -4.57 1.00 8.93
CA ARG A 166 -4.06 -0.24 9.51
C ARG A 166 -3.23 -1.06 8.53
N VAL A 167 -3.47 -0.89 7.22
CA VAL A 167 -2.70 -1.53 6.14
C VAL A 167 -2.35 -0.50 5.08
N ILE A 168 -1.09 -0.51 4.64
CA ILE A 168 -0.60 0.29 3.52
C ILE A 168 -0.28 -0.66 2.36
N PHE A 169 -0.85 -0.41 1.20
CA PHE A 169 -0.55 -1.09 -0.04
C PHE A 169 0.39 -0.20 -0.87
N ALA A 170 1.59 -0.68 -1.15
CA ALA A 170 2.60 0.03 -1.93
C ALA A 170 2.95 -0.77 -3.18
N ASP A 171 2.54 -0.28 -4.36
CA ASP A 171 2.82 -0.92 -5.65
C ASP A 171 3.96 -0.19 -6.36
N GLU A 172 5.14 -0.83 -6.42
CA GLU A 172 6.37 -0.29 -7.02
C GLU A 172 6.68 1.15 -6.56
N PRO A 173 6.73 1.44 -5.24
CA PRO A 173 6.73 2.81 -4.72
C PRO A 173 7.95 3.64 -5.13
N THR A 174 9.01 3.00 -5.66
CA THR A 174 10.27 3.62 -6.08
C THR A 174 10.53 3.52 -7.58
N GLY A 175 9.68 2.80 -8.33
CA GLY A 175 9.95 2.44 -9.72
C GLY A 175 10.05 3.61 -10.72
N ALA A 176 9.69 4.83 -10.30
CA ALA A 176 9.84 6.05 -11.10
C ALA A 176 10.95 7.00 -10.57
N LEU A 177 11.75 6.55 -9.60
CA LEU A 177 12.73 7.37 -8.90
C LEU A 177 14.16 6.90 -9.17
N ASP A 178 15.11 7.83 -9.09
CA ASP A 178 16.52 7.46 -8.97
C ASP A 178 16.80 6.75 -7.63
N THR A 179 17.96 6.11 -7.53
CA THR A 179 18.33 5.30 -6.37
C THR A 179 18.26 6.06 -5.05
N HIS A 180 18.80 7.27 -4.99
CA HIS A 180 18.87 8.06 -3.75
C HIS A 180 17.47 8.48 -3.26
N ASN A 181 16.63 8.99 -4.17
CA ASN A 181 15.25 9.34 -3.84
C ASN A 181 14.42 8.10 -3.50
N GLY A 182 14.67 6.96 -4.17
CA GLY A 182 14.00 5.69 -3.86
C GLY A 182 14.31 5.19 -2.45
N GLU A 183 15.58 5.19 -2.03
CA GLU A 183 15.99 4.82 -0.66
C GLU A 183 15.32 5.73 0.36
N ARG A 184 15.35 7.04 0.15
CA ARG A 184 14.71 7.99 1.05
C ARG A 184 13.20 7.78 1.18
N VAL A 185 12.52 7.48 0.08
CA VAL A 185 11.09 7.15 0.06
C VAL A 185 10.81 5.88 0.88
N MET A 186 11.62 4.82 0.72
CA MET A 186 11.45 3.58 1.47
C MET A 186 11.70 3.75 2.98
N GLU A 187 12.74 4.50 3.36
CA GLU A 187 13.00 4.83 4.77
C GLU A 187 11.79 5.52 5.39
N LEU A 188 11.29 6.60 4.77
CA LEU A 188 10.16 7.37 5.27
C LEU A 188 8.87 6.53 5.36
N LEU A 189 8.60 5.70 4.34
CA LEU A 189 7.44 4.83 4.32
C LEU A 189 7.49 3.79 5.46
N THR A 190 8.62 3.09 5.60
CA THR A 190 8.78 2.03 6.60
C THR A 190 8.85 2.57 8.02
N GLU A 191 9.51 3.70 8.24
CA GLU A 191 9.56 4.39 9.54
C GLU A 191 8.15 4.85 9.96
N ALA A 192 7.41 5.49 9.05
CA ALA A 192 6.06 5.95 9.33
C ALA A 192 5.09 4.79 9.59
N ALA A 193 5.19 3.69 8.83
CA ALA A 193 4.39 2.49 9.04
C ALA A 193 4.68 1.84 10.41
N ARG A 194 5.96 1.68 10.75
CA ARG A 194 6.37 1.11 12.05
C ARG A 194 5.92 1.99 13.22
N SER A 195 6.04 3.31 13.11
CA SER A 195 5.62 4.24 14.16
C SER A 195 4.10 4.23 14.41
N SER A 196 3.30 3.96 13.38
CA SER A 196 1.83 3.85 13.48
C SER A 196 1.34 2.43 13.76
N GLY A 197 2.20 1.42 13.70
CA GLY A 197 1.82 0.01 13.81
C GLY A 197 1.05 -0.52 12.58
N ALA A 198 1.08 0.19 11.46
CA ALA A 198 0.45 -0.23 10.22
C ALA A 198 1.22 -1.39 9.58
N ALA A 199 0.50 -2.36 9.02
CA ALA A 199 1.09 -3.36 8.14
C ALA A 199 1.38 -2.74 6.76
N VAL A 200 2.43 -3.22 6.07
CA VAL A 200 2.72 -2.83 4.69
C VAL A 200 2.73 -4.06 3.79
N VAL A 201 1.97 -4.01 2.71
CA VAL A 201 2.07 -4.95 1.59
C VAL A 201 2.78 -4.24 0.46
N LEU A 202 4.06 -4.58 0.29
CA LEU A 202 4.98 -3.95 -0.64
C LEU A 202 5.14 -4.82 -1.89
N VAL A 203 4.60 -4.40 -3.02
CA VAL A 203 4.80 -5.07 -4.30
C VAL A 203 6.02 -4.46 -4.99
N THR A 204 7.00 -5.31 -5.32
CA THR A 204 8.19 -4.88 -6.06
C THR A 204 8.86 -6.04 -6.79
N HIS A 205 9.65 -5.73 -7.80
CA HIS A 205 10.55 -6.69 -8.45
C HIS A 205 12.03 -6.40 -8.11
N GLU A 206 12.30 -5.34 -7.34
CA GLU A 206 13.65 -4.91 -6.97
C GLU A 206 14.05 -5.48 -5.60
N ALA A 207 15.12 -6.30 -5.55
CA ALA A 207 15.63 -6.90 -4.31
C ALA A 207 16.06 -5.84 -3.27
N ARG A 208 16.60 -4.69 -3.69
CA ARG A 208 16.97 -3.59 -2.79
C ARG A 208 15.75 -2.99 -2.07
N VAL A 209 14.60 -2.93 -2.73
CA VAL A 209 13.34 -2.44 -2.15
C VAL A 209 12.74 -3.49 -1.22
N ALA A 210 12.80 -4.77 -1.61
CA ALA A 210 12.38 -5.88 -0.76
C ALA A 210 13.19 -5.99 0.54
N ALA A 211 14.46 -5.57 0.54
CA ALA A 211 15.31 -5.57 1.74
C ALA A 211 14.80 -4.71 2.91
N TYR A 212 13.82 -3.83 2.68
CA TYR A 212 13.12 -3.07 3.74
C TYR A 212 12.01 -3.89 4.43
N SER A 213 11.68 -5.09 3.91
CA SER A 213 10.62 -5.93 4.47
C SER A 213 11.11 -6.84 5.60
N ASP A 214 10.15 -7.26 6.43
CA ASP A 214 10.39 -8.25 7.50
C ASP A 214 10.28 -9.68 6.95
N ARG A 215 9.51 -9.87 5.86
CA ARG A 215 9.29 -11.15 5.18
C ARG A 215 9.00 -10.96 3.70
N GLU A 216 9.38 -11.95 2.90
CA GLU A 216 9.20 -11.95 1.45
C GLU A 216 8.39 -13.16 1.00
N VAL A 217 7.48 -12.93 0.05
CA VAL A 217 6.80 -13.98 -0.71
C VAL A 217 7.03 -13.74 -2.21
N THR A 218 7.10 -14.81 -2.99
CA THR A 218 7.26 -14.72 -4.44
C THR A 218 5.99 -15.16 -5.14
N VAL A 219 5.48 -14.31 -6.05
CA VAL A 219 4.38 -14.63 -6.96
C VAL A 219 4.96 -15.08 -8.30
N ARG A 220 4.59 -16.28 -8.73
CA ARG A 220 4.97 -16.81 -10.03
C ARG A 220 3.79 -17.57 -10.64
N ASP A 221 3.43 -17.22 -11.86
CA ASP A 221 2.33 -17.84 -12.62
C ASP A 221 1.00 -17.88 -11.80
N GLY A 222 0.70 -16.77 -11.11
CA GLY A 222 -0.51 -16.63 -10.28
C GLY A 222 -0.48 -17.36 -8.93
N GLN A 223 0.62 -18.05 -8.59
CA GLN A 223 0.77 -18.75 -7.32
C GLN A 223 1.73 -18.01 -6.38
N VAL A 224 1.46 -18.06 -5.09
CA VAL A 224 2.31 -17.50 -4.04
C VAL A 224 3.18 -18.61 -3.44
N ARG A 225 4.48 -18.35 -3.36
CA ARG A 225 5.45 -19.21 -2.65
C ARG A 225 6.07 -18.39 -1.53
N ASP A 226 6.02 -18.93 -0.31
CA ASP A 226 6.69 -18.31 0.83
C ASP A 226 8.17 -18.71 0.79
N THR A 227 9.05 -17.71 0.65
CA THR A 227 10.49 -17.92 0.59
C THR A 227 11.11 -18.12 1.98
N SER A 228 10.40 -17.76 3.05
CA SER A 228 10.88 -17.93 4.43
C SER A 228 10.91 -19.39 4.91
N VAL A 229 10.27 -20.29 4.18
CA VAL A 229 10.24 -21.75 4.50
C VAL A 229 11.43 -22.52 3.91
N LEU A 230 12.25 -21.85 3.09
CA LEU A 230 13.40 -22.46 2.38
C LEU A 230 14.78 -22.07 2.96
N ALA A 231 14.82 -21.41 4.12
CA ALA A 231 16.05 -21.00 4.80
C ALA A 231 16.25 -21.72 6.12
#